data_a10092612c2ce014b1a145b385cccab5
#
_entry.id   a10092612c2ce014b1a145b385cccab5
#
_cell.length_a   1.000
_cell.length_b   1.000
_cell.length_c   1.000
_cell.angle_alpha   90.00
_cell.angle_beta   90.00
_cell.angle_gamma   90.00
#
_symmetry.space_group_name_H-M   'P 1'
#
loop_
_entity.id
_entity.type
_entity.pdbx_description
1 polymer ?
#
loop_
_entity_poly.entity_id
_entity_poly.type
_entity_poly.pdbx_seq_one_letter_code
_entity_poly.pdbx_strand_id
1 'polypeptide(L)'
;MAFQLSPGVNVSEIDLTTIVPSTATSIGGIAGNFNWGPVSEVVTVSSENDLVSRFSKPDNTNYEYWFSAANFLAYSNNLKVVRAANTTSTLNATANGSGVLIKNADDYAANRETASNTTYGPFGARYAGAIGNTLRISMCPSSQAYSANLTVTDSLRANAVTSGDTTININGTA
;
A
#
# COMPACT_ATOMS: atom_id res chain seq x y z
N MET A 1 25.20 26.36 49.86
CA MET A 1 26.63 26.25 49.44
C MET A 1 27.48 26.63 50.64
N ALA A 2 28.30 25.71 51.10
CA ALA A 2 29.23 26.01 52.17
C ALA A 2 30.36 26.85 51.59
N PHE A 3 30.59 28.04 52.19
CA PHE A 3 31.66 28.92 51.78
C PHE A 3 32.95 28.44 52.45
N GLN A 4 33.98 28.20 51.66
CA GLN A 4 35.28 27.80 52.19
C GLN A 4 36.01 29.01 52.78
N LEU A 5 36.24 28.96 54.07
CA LEU A 5 36.83 30.07 54.85
C LEU A 5 38.37 30.06 54.93
N SER A 6 39.00 29.07 54.36
CA SER A 6 40.49 28.99 54.31
C SER A 6 40.94 28.47 52.97
N PRO A 7 42.20 28.77 52.51
CA PRO A 7 42.66 28.22 51.27
C PRO A 7 42.72 26.69 51.36
N GLY A 8 42.01 26.05 50.45
CA GLY A 8 41.92 24.61 50.31
C GLY A 8 41.61 24.21 48.85
N VAL A 9 41.89 22.99 48.54
CA VAL A 9 41.61 22.44 47.21
C VAL A 9 40.20 21.82 47.26
N ASN A 10 39.30 22.36 46.47
CA ASN A 10 37.95 21.76 46.28
C ASN A 10 38.07 20.80 45.09
N VAL A 11 38.02 19.51 45.36
CA VAL A 11 37.97 18.47 44.31
C VAL A 11 36.54 18.05 44.16
N SER A 12 35.96 18.30 42.99
CA SER A 12 34.66 17.73 42.58
C SER A 12 34.95 16.69 41.52
N GLU A 13 34.54 15.45 41.76
CA GLU A 13 34.55 14.39 40.78
C GLU A 13 33.29 14.52 39.93
N ILE A 14 33.46 14.71 38.62
CA ILE A 14 32.38 14.69 37.66
C ILE A 14 32.47 13.33 36.97
N ASP A 15 31.60 12.43 37.38
CA ASP A 15 31.43 11.14 36.69
C ASP A 15 30.71 11.36 35.34
N LEU A 16 31.50 11.36 34.26
CA LEU A 16 31.02 11.46 32.90
C LEU A 16 30.60 10.09 32.32
N THR A 17 30.79 9.01 33.07
CA THR A 17 30.45 7.66 32.58
C THR A 17 28.95 7.40 32.60
N THR A 18 28.16 8.18 33.35
CA THR A 18 26.68 8.08 33.35
C THR A 18 26.00 8.86 32.23
N ILE A 19 26.75 9.68 31.49
CA ILE A 19 26.24 10.28 30.27
C ILE A 19 26.56 9.32 29.11
N VAL A 20 25.98 8.15 29.14
CA VAL A 20 25.74 7.43 27.91
C VAL A 20 24.68 8.25 27.17
N PRO A 21 25.01 8.93 26.06
CA PRO A 21 23.96 9.54 25.27
C PRO A 21 23.02 8.40 24.91
N SER A 22 21.79 8.46 25.40
CA SER A 22 20.71 7.59 24.94
C SER A 22 20.47 7.95 23.48
N THR A 23 21.35 7.46 22.62
CA THR A 23 21.05 7.39 21.21
C THR A 23 19.86 6.46 21.14
N ALA A 24 18.70 7.03 20.86
CA ALA A 24 17.50 6.26 20.64
C ALA A 24 17.73 5.33 19.44
N THR A 25 18.30 4.16 19.73
CA THR A 25 18.48 3.06 18.77
C THR A 25 17.15 2.33 18.52
N SER A 26 16.06 3.04 18.69
CA SER A 26 14.72 2.52 18.51
C SER A 26 14.22 2.59 17.05
N ILE A 27 15.13 2.85 16.11
CA ILE A 27 14.82 2.80 14.68
C ILE A 27 15.19 1.41 14.15
N GLY A 28 14.18 0.65 13.74
CA GLY A 28 14.37 -0.63 13.08
C GLY A 28 14.32 -0.52 11.56
N GLY A 29 14.92 -1.47 10.89
CA GLY A 29 14.82 -1.62 9.44
C GLY A 29 14.53 -3.07 9.08
N ILE A 30 13.57 -3.29 8.19
CA ILE A 30 13.24 -4.61 7.65
C ILE A 30 13.01 -4.53 6.14
N ALA A 31 13.55 -5.50 5.43
CA ALA A 31 13.24 -5.75 4.03
C ALA A 31 12.59 -7.13 3.92
N GLY A 32 11.44 -7.21 3.25
CA GLY A 32 10.71 -8.46 3.15
C GLY A 32 9.72 -8.51 2.02
N ASN A 33 9.20 -9.70 1.77
CA ASN A 33 8.14 -9.92 0.81
C ASN A 33 6.79 -9.66 1.49
N PHE A 34 6.17 -8.54 1.15
CA PHE A 34 4.84 -8.19 1.62
C PHE A 34 3.84 -8.23 0.47
N ASN A 35 2.58 -8.53 0.76
CA ASN A 35 1.54 -8.74 -0.26
C ASN A 35 1.07 -7.46 -0.94
N TRP A 36 1.26 -6.32 -0.29
CA TRP A 36 0.77 -5.03 -0.75
C TRP A 36 1.78 -3.92 -0.42
N GLY A 37 1.57 -2.72 -0.96
CA GLY A 37 2.41 -1.56 -0.68
C GLY A 37 3.44 -1.25 -1.76
N PRO A 38 4.14 -0.12 -1.65
CA PRO A 38 5.15 0.29 -2.61
C PRO A 38 6.34 -0.66 -2.61
N VAL A 39 6.89 -0.90 -3.79
CA VAL A 39 8.06 -1.76 -3.99
C VAL A 39 9.32 -0.90 -4.05
N SER A 40 10.38 -1.34 -3.40
CA SER A 40 11.69 -0.67 -3.40
C SER A 40 11.65 0.78 -2.89
N GLU A 41 10.71 1.10 -2.03
CA GLU A 41 10.56 2.39 -1.36
C GLU A 41 10.65 2.19 0.15
N VAL A 42 11.32 3.11 0.86
CA VAL A 42 11.42 3.07 2.32
C VAL A 42 10.17 3.70 2.92
N VAL A 43 9.35 2.89 3.56
CA VAL A 43 8.13 3.35 4.24
C VAL A 43 8.35 3.32 5.74
N THR A 44 8.04 4.42 6.43
CA THR A 44 8.05 4.47 7.89
C THR A 44 6.72 3.98 8.43
N VAL A 45 6.77 3.04 9.34
CA VAL A 45 5.61 2.43 10.01
C VAL A 45 5.73 2.65 11.51
N SER A 46 4.65 3.08 12.13
CA SER A 46 4.62 3.48 13.54
C SER A 46 3.85 2.52 14.45
N SER A 47 3.03 1.66 13.89
CA SER A 47 2.21 0.71 14.64
C SER A 47 1.85 -0.52 13.78
N GLU A 48 1.39 -1.59 14.42
CA GLU A 48 0.89 -2.78 13.73
C GLU A 48 -0.30 -2.44 12.80
N ASN A 49 -1.21 -1.58 13.23
CA ASN A 49 -2.33 -1.15 12.39
C ASN A 49 -1.86 -0.40 11.14
N ASP A 50 -0.82 0.43 11.26
CA ASP A 50 -0.21 1.11 10.12
C ASP A 50 0.50 0.10 9.20
N LEU A 51 1.15 -0.94 9.75
CA LEU A 51 1.72 -2.03 8.98
C LEU A 51 0.65 -2.77 8.17
N VAL A 52 -0.47 -3.14 8.78
CA VAL A 52 -1.60 -3.79 8.11
C VAL A 52 -2.17 -2.91 7.00
N SER A 53 -2.37 -1.64 7.26
CA SER A 53 -2.98 -0.71 6.29
C SER A 53 -2.11 -0.49 5.05
N ARG A 54 -0.77 -0.49 5.22
CA ARG A 54 0.18 -0.26 4.13
C ARG A 54 0.61 -1.52 3.40
N PHE A 55 0.80 -2.62 4.14
CA PHE A 55 1.41 -3.85 3.60
C PHE A 55 0.48 -5.06 3.62
N SER A 56 -0.78 -4.88 4.08
CA SER A 56 -1.78 -5.92 4.23
C SER A 56 -1.48 -6.91 5.38
N LYS A 57 -2.36 -7.87 5.55
CA LYS A 57 -2.25 -8.92 6.57
C LYS A 57 -1.22 -9.98 6.17
N PRO A 58 -0.67 -10.71 7.15
CA PRO A 58 0.22 -11.82 6.88
C PRO A 58 -0.52 -12.99 6.20
N ASP A 59 0.23 -13.76 5.43
CA ASP A 59 -0.17 -15.04 4.87
C ASP A 59 0.93 -16.10 5.02
N ASN A 60 0.72 -17.26 4.44
CA ASN A 60 1.67 -18.38 4.55
C ASN A 60 3.02 -18.13 3.87
N THR A 61 3.15 -17.07 3.07
CA THR A 61 4.36 -16.77 2.30
C THR A 61 5.18 -15.63 2.89
N ASN A 62 4.58 -14.81 3.75
CA ASN A 62 5.23 -13.60 4.28
C ASN A 62 5.17 -13.49 5.81
N TYR A 63 4.62 -14.47 6.51
CA TYR A 63 4.39 -14.41 7.96
C TYR A 63 5.68 -14.14 8.76
N GLU A 64 6.82 -14.67 8.33
CA GLU A 64 8.10 -14.48 9.02
C GLU A 64 8.52 -13.01 9.05
N TYR A 65 8.46 -12.35 7.89
CA TYR A 65 8.79 -10.92 7.78
C TYR A 65 7.76 -10.07 8.51
N TRP A 66 6.49 -10.45 8.35
CA TRP A 66 5.39 -9.67 8.91
C TRP A 66 5.39 -9.71 10.44
N PHE A 67 5.51 -10.89 11.06
CA PHE A 67 5.55 -11.00 12.51
C PHE A 67 6.84 -10.45 13.10
N SER A 68 7.96 -10.52 12.40
CA SER A 68 9.20 -9.86 12.82
C SER A 68 9.03 -8.35 12.89
N ALA A 69 8.37 -7.75 11.90
CA ALA A 69 8.02 -6.33 11.91
C ALA A 69 7.04 -5.97 13.03
N ALA A 70 5.98 -6.77 13.23
CA ALA A 70 4.98 -6.56 14.27
C ALA A 70 5.58 -6.66 15.67
N ASN A 71 6.44 -7.65 15.90
CA ASN A 71 7.15 -7.80 17.18
C ASN A 71 8.06 -6.60 17.48
N PHE A 72 8.74 -6.05 16.49
CA PHE A 72 9.52 -4.83 16.68
C PHE A 72 8.62 -3.63 17.04
N LEU A 73 7.48 -3.49 16.35
CA LEU A 73 6.52 -2.42 16.59
C LEU A 73 5.83 -2.48 17.97
N ALA A 74 5.88 -3.64 18.65
CA ALA A 74 5.41 -3.75 20.02
C ALA A 74 6.30 -2.98 21.02
N TYR A 75 7.56 -2.71 20.66
CA TYR A 75 8.55 -2.03 21.52
C TYR A 75 8.97 -0.66 20.98
N SER A 76 8.76 -0.40 19.69
CA SER A 76 9.18 0.84 19.02
C SER A 76 8.13 1.30 18.03
N ASN A 77 8.07 2.61 17.79
CA ASN A 77 7.17 3.25 16.84
C ASN A 77 7.86 3.78 15.58
N ASN A 78 9.09 3.36 15.30
CA ASN A 78 9.85 3.84 14.15
C ASN A 78 10.53 2.68 13.41
N LEU A 79 9.75 2.00 12.58
CA LEU A 79 10.21 0.92 11.73
C LEU A 79 10.27 1.39 10.27
N LYS A 80 11.42 1.23 9.64
CA LYS A 80 11.61 1.44 8.20
C LYS A 80 11.38 0.10 7.49
N VAL A 81 10.37 0.05 6.66
CA VAL A 81 9.98 -1.15 5.91
C VAL A 81 10.26 -0.93 4.43
N VAL A 82 10.93 -1.90 3.80
CA VAL A 82 11.12 -1.95 2.36
C VAL A 82 10.48 -3.23 1.83
N ARG A 83 9.53 -3.08 0.92
CA ARG A 83 8.95 -4.23 0.24
C ARG A 83 9.85 -4.70 -0.90
N ALA A 84 10.29 -5.95 -0.82
CA ALA A 84 10.87 -6.68 -1.94
C ALA A 84 9.74 -7.40 -2.71
N ALA A 85 9.74 -7.34 -4.03
CA ALA A 85 8.80 -8.06 -4.87
C ALA A 85 9.50 -8.60 -6.11
N ASN A 86 9.02 -9.73 -6.62
CA ASN A 86 9.48 -10.25 -7.90
C ASN A 86 8.91 -9.37 -9.02
N THR A 87 9.75 -8.58 -9.65
CA THR A 87 9.36 -7.59 -10.65
C THR A 87 8.84 -8.21 -11.96
N THR A 88 9.01 -9.51 -12.15
CA THR A 88 8.53 -10.20 -13.34
C THR A 88 7.12 -10.78 -13.16
N SER A 89 6.80 -11.24 -11.94
CA SER A 89 5.52 -11.91 -11.65
C SER A 89 4.56 -11.10 -10.82
N THR A 90 5.07 -10.10 -10.05
CA THR A 90 4.23 -9.27 -9.19
C THR A 90 3.88 -7.99 -9.94
N LEU A 91 2.71 -7.97 -10.55
CA LEU A 91 2.23 -6.85 -11.37
C LEU A 91 1.04 -6.14 -10.69
N ASN A 92 0.83 -4.88 -11.07
CA ASN A 92 -0.37 -4.14 -10.71
C ASN A 92 -1.52 -4.61 -11.59
N ALA A 93 -2.67 -4.89 -11.00
CA ALA A 93 -3.87 -5.22 -11.75
C ALA A 93 -4.34 -4.01 -12.58
N THR A 94 -4.79 -4.26 -13.80
CA THR A 94 -5.24 -3.22 -14.73
C THR A 94 -6.61 -3.55 -15.30
N ALA A 95 -7.32 -2.53 -15.78
CA ALA A 95 -8.67 -2.69 -16.34
C ALA A 95 -8.72 -3.66 -17.52
N ASN A 96 -7.66 -3.76 -18.32
CA ASN A 96 -7.59 -4.68 -19.47
C ASN A 96 -6.98 -6.05 -19.11
N GLY A 97 -6.63 -6.30 -17.85
CA GLY A 97 -6.09 -7.57 -17.40
C GLY A 97 -4.64 -7.87 -17.83
N SER A 98 -3.98 -6.97 -18.56
CA SER A 98 -2.61 -7.17 -19.05
C SER A 98 -1.54 -7.08 -17.96
N GLY A 99 -1.89 -6.48 -16.81
CA GLY A 99 -0.94 -6.20 -15.74
C GLY A 99 0.18 -5.25 -16.13
N VAL A 100 0.64 -4.45 -15.23
CA VAL A 100 1.77 -3.54 -15.42
C VAL A 100 2.57 -3.46 -14.14
N LEU A 101 3.88 -3.33 -14.21
CA LEU A 101 4.66 -3.07 -13.01
C LEU A 101 4.75 -1.57 -12.76
N ILE A 102 4.23 -1.13 -11.63
CA ILE A 102 4.41 0.19 -11.05
C ILE A 102 4.94 -0.02 -9.65
N LYS A 103 6.21 0.29 -9.43
CA LYS A 103 6.88 0.00 -8.16
C LYS A 103 6.41 0.93 -7.05
N ASN A 104 6.40 2.23 -7.34
CA ASN A 104 6.07 3.31 -6.41
C ASN A 104 5.60 4.55 -7.16
N ALA A 105 5.41 5.66 -6.45
CA ALA A 105 4.94 6.90 -7.05
C ALA A 105 5.95 7.51 -8.03
N ASP A 106 7.23 7.40 -7.73
CA ASP A 106 8.30 7.94 -8.59
C ASP A 106 8.38 7.18 -9.91
N ASP A 107 8.27 5.85 -9.86
CA ASP A 107 8.22 5.01 -11.06
C ASP A 107 6.98 5.31 -11.92
N TYR A 108 5.84 5.60 -11.28
CA TYR A 108 4.63 6.04 -11.98
C TYR A 108 4.87 7.36 -12.71
N ALA A 109 5.35 8.36 -12.00
CA ALA A 109 5.59 9.69 -12.59
C ALA A 109 6.62 9.64 -13.73
N ALA A 110 7.69 8.86 -13.57
CA ALA A 110 8.75 8.77 -14.56
C ALA A 110 8.35 7.99 -15.84
N ASN A 111 7.54 6.93 -15.69
CA ASN A 111 7.37 5.94 -16.76
C ASN A 111 5.91 5.73 -17.19
N ARG A 112 4.92 6.19 -16.44
CA ARG A 112 3.52 5.80 -16.64
C ARG A 112 2.54 6.97 -16.75
N GLU A 113 2.86 8.11 -16.19
CA GLU A 113 1.94 9.27 -16.18
C GLU A 113 1.52 9.71 -17.58
N THR A 114 2.47 9.68 -18.52
CA THR A 114 2.25 10.05 -19.92
C THR A 114 2.05 8.86 -20.86
N ALA A 115 2.11 7.64 -20.33
CA ALA A 115 1.97 6.43 -21.14
C ALA A 115 0.53 6.28 -21.67
N SER A 116 0.41 5.83 -22.93
CA SER A 116 -0.89 5.51 -23.49
C SER A 116 -1.62 4.44 -22.66
N ASN A 117 -2.86 4.72 -22.32
CA ASN A 117 -3.72 3.79 -21.56
C ASN A 117 -4.35 2.68 -22.45
N THR A 118 -4.04 2.63 -23.73
CA THR A 118 -4.64 1.65 -24.67
C THR A 118 -4.32 0.21 -24.31
N THR A 119 -3.11 -0.06 -23.79
CA THR A 119 -2.69 -1.41 -23.40
C THR A 119 -3.24 -1.82 -22.04
N TYR A 120 -3.31 -0.90 -21.09
CA TYR A 120 -3.63 -1.20 -19.68
C TYR A 120 -5.05 -0.78 -19.29
N GLY A 121 -5.71 0.01 -20.12
CA GLY A 121 -7.00 0.60 -19.82
C GLY A 121 -6.91 1.83 -18.91
N PRO A 122 -8.07 2.43 -18.59
CA PRO A 122 -8.12 3.70 -17.85
C PRO A 122 -7.85 3.58 -16.36
N PHE A 123 -7.81 2.37 -15.81
CA PHE A 123 -7.63 2.12 -14.38
C PHE A 123 -6.57 1.07 -14.12
N GLY A 124 -5.77 1.32 -13.08
CA GLY A 124 -4.79 0.37 -12.58
C GLY A 124 -4.75 0.39 -11.05
N ALA A 125 -4.42 -0.73 -10.45
CA ALA A 125 -4.17 -0.81 -9.02
C ALA A 125 -2.90 -0.01 -8.67
N ARG A 126 -2.94 0.73 -7.57
CA ARG A 126 -1.81 1.57 -7.15
C ARG A 126 -0.55 0.75 -6.86
N TYR A 127 -0.71 -0.43 -6.30
CA TYR A 127 0.40 -1.29 -5.92
C TYR A 127 0.31 -2.65 -6.60
N ALA A 128 1.46 -3.24 -6.85
CA ALA A 128 1.58 -4.57 -7.41
C ALA A 128 1.18 -5.65 -6.38
N GLY A 129 0.50 -6.68 -6.84
CA GLY A 129 0.13 -7.84 -6.03
C GLY A 129 -1.29 -8.32 -6.26
N ALA A 130 -1.58 -9.54 -5.80
CA ALA A 130 -2.85 -10.23 -6.02
C ALA A 130 -4.06 -9.49 -5.42
N ILE A 131 -3.86 -8.66 -4.40
CA ILE A 131 -4.92 -7.84 -3.79
C ILE A 131 -5.51 -6.86 -4.82
N GLY A 132 -4.71 -6.39 -5.78
CA GLY A 132 -5.21 -5.54 -6.86
C GLY A 132 -6.34 -6.16 -7.68
N ASN A 133 -6.37 -7.49 -7.80
CA ASN A 133 -7.41 -8.21 -8.54
C ASN A 133 -8.78 -8.20 -7.83
N THR A 134 -8.83 -7.85 -6.56
CA THR A 134 -10.08 -7.75 -5.80
C THR A 134 -10.75 -6.39 -5.96
N LEU A 135 -10.07 -5.41 -6.56
CA LEU A 135 -10.61 -4.08 -6.78
C LEU A 135 -11.67 -4.12 -7.86
N ARG A 136 -12.80 -3.49 -7.58
CA ARG A 136 -13.87 -3.30 -8.54
C ARG A 136 -14.17 -1.82 -8.67
N ILE A 137 -14.16 -1.31 -9.89
CA ILE A 137 -14.45 0.10 -10.20
C ILE A 137 -15.79 0.16 -10.92
N SER A 138 -16.67 1.00 -10.43
CA SER A 138 -17.93 1.32 -11.07
C SER A 138 -18.03 2.83 -11.24
N MET A 139 -18.26 3.28 -12.47
CA MET A 139 -18.42 4.70 -12.79
C MET A 139 -19.76 4.93 -13.46
N CYS A 140 -20.47 5.96 -12.99
CA CYS A 140 -21.64 6.48 -13.63
C CYS A 140 -21.36 7.95 -14.03
N PRO A 141 -20.85 8.21 -15.25
CA PRO A 141 -20.38 9.53 -15.64
C PRO A 141 -21.49 10.56 -15.83
N SER A 142 -22.73 10.11 -16.06
CA SER A 142 -23.91 10.97 -16.14
C SER A 142 -25.19 10.22 -15.86
N SER A 143 -26.27 10.95 -15.55
CA SER A 143 -27.62 10.38 -15.41
C SER A 143 -28.15 9.75 -16.71
N GLN A 144 -27.57 10.05 -17.84
CA GLN A 144 -27.90 9.51 -19.16
C GLN A 144 -27.09 8.26 -19.54
N ALA A 145 -26.16 7.81 -18.69
CA ALA A 145 -25.36 6.61 -18.94
C ALA A 145 -26.23 5.34 -19.07
N TYR A 146 -27.45 5.38 -18.57
CA TYR A 146 -28.42 4.28 -18.71
C TYR A 146 -29.22 4.30 -20.03
N SER A 147 -29.02 5.28 -20.88
CA SER A 147 -29.64 5.34 -22.20
C SER A 147 -28.83 4.64 -23.31
N ALA A 148 -27.72 4.06 -22.98
CA ALA A 148 -26.92 3.26 -23.91
C ALA A 148 -27.57 1.90 -24.13
N ASN A 149 -27.56 1.41 -25.38
CA ASN A 149 -28.04 0.08 -25.72
C ASN A 149 -27.32 -0.97 -24.88
N LEU A 150 -28.05 -1.62 -23.99
CA LEU A 150 -27.57 -2.74 -23.22
C LEU A 150 -27.50 -3.97 -24.13
N THR A 151 -26.34 -4.26 -24.65
CA THR A 151 -26.05 -5.57 -25.23
C THR A 151 -25.60 -6.49 -24.10
N VAL A 152 -26.49 -7.29 -23.57
CA VAL A 152 -26.17 -8.33 -22.61
C VAL A 152 -25.79 -9.59 -23.39
N THR A 153 -24.55 -10.00 -23.29
CA THR A 153 -24.07 -11.26 -23.87
C THR A 153 -24.21 -12.42 -22.87
N ASP A 154 -24.72 -12.18 -21.69
CA ASP A 154 -24.86 -13.19 -20.65
C ASP A 154 -26.26 -13.73 -20.49
N SER A 155 -26.48 -14.76 -19.68
CA SER A 155 -27.69 -15.56 -19.54
C SER A 155 -28.96 -14.80 -19.18
N LEU A 156 -28.86 -13.57 -18.72
CA LEU A 156 -29.96 -12.62 -18.60
C LEU A 156 -29.91 -11.66 -19.78
N ARG A 157 -30.65 -11.94 -20.82
CA ARG A 157 -30.74 -11.09 -22.01
C ARG A 157 -31.91 -10.15 -21.91
N ALA A 158 -31.64 -8.86 -21.97
CA ALA A 158 -32.69 -7.93 -22.35
C ALA A 158 -32.89 -8.01 -23.88
N ASN A 159 -34.09 -8.05 -24.36
CA ASN A 159 -34.38 -7.79 -25.77
C ASN A 159 -33.90 -6.38 -26.12
N ALA A 160 -33.54 -6.16 -27.39
CA ALA A 160 -33.11 -4.84 -27.86
C ALA A 160 -34.13 -3.79 -27.38
N VAL A 161 -33.62 -2.84 -26.59
CA VAL A 161 -34.40 -1.72 -26.06
C VAL A 161 -34.20 -0.54 -26.98
N THR A 162 -35.25 -0.03 -27.55
CA THR A 162 -35.23 1.15 -28.42
C THR A 162 -35.57 2.41 -27.61
N SER A 163 -35.07 3.55 -28.05
CA SER A 163 -35.40 4.83 -27.41
C SER A 163 -36.94 5.04 -27.47
N GLY A 164 -37.56 5.08 -26.28
CA GLY A 164 -39.00 5.19 -26.15
C GLY A 164 -39.70 3.98 -25.52
N ASP A 165 -38.98 2.88 -25.33
CA ASP A 165 -39.52 1.73 -24.61
C ASP A 165 -39.70 2.03 -23.13
N THR A 166 -40.87 1.77 -22.60
CA THR A 166 -41.22 1.95 -21.17
C THR A 166 -41.05 0.68 -20.36
N THR A 167 -40.79 -0.46 -21.02
CA THR A 167 -40.65 -1.77 -20.38
C THR A 167 -39.45 -2.51 -20.96
N ILE A 168 -38.63 -3.07 -20.09
CA ILE A 168 -37.50 -3.94 -20.46
C ILE A 168 -37.93 -5.40 -20.25
N ASN A 169 -38.06 -6.14 -21.35
CA ASN A 169 -38.35 -7.58 -21.28
C ASN A 169 -37.04 -8.34 -21.09
N ILE A 170 -36.93 -9.02 -19.97
CA ILE A 170 -35.78 -9.86 -19.65
C ILE A 170 -36.13 -11.31 -19.95
N ASN A 171 -35.52 -11.90 -20.96
CA ASN A 171 -35.61 -13.33 -21.25
C ASN A 171 -34.53 -14.07 -20.43
N GLY A 172 -34.91 -14.54 -19.24
CA GLY A 172 -34.10 -15.43 -18.43
C GLY A 172 -34.79 -16.78 -18.32
N THR A 173 -34.11 -17.85 -18.64
CA THR A 173 -34.42 -19.17 -18.11
C THR A 173 -33.77 -19.29 -16.76
N ALA A 174 -34.56 -19.46 -15.70
CA ALA A 174 -34.12 -19.76 -14.36
C ALA A 174 -33.40 -21.11 -14.31
#